data_4c279c01f113729ff0e62bde58aacf8e
#
_entry.id   4c279c01f113729ff0e62bde58aacf8e
#
_cell.length_a   1.000
_cell.length_b   1.000
_cell.length_c   1.000
_cell.angle_alpha   90.00
_cell.angle_beta   90.00
_cell.angle_gamma   90.00
#
_symmetry.space_group_name_H-M   'P 1'
#
loop_
_entity.id
_entity.type
_entity.pdbx_description
1 polymer ?
#
loop_
_entity_poly.entity_id
_entity_poly.type
_entity_poly.pdbx_seq_one_letter_code
_entity_poly.pdbx_strand_id
1 'polypeptide(L)'
;FSKGELYNSMRSDFTLSKFNSLGVVRAAYINFNDKHNDANEVDCQITLSPTKMKSISANVEATTTSGDFGFGGTLGWSHHNIFHGSECLTFKISYSQEAISGMDITDDKIRDYGASVTLAIPRVLFPFLTRDFKRRINANTELHAAFSVQQMGYRRDQLSLGWKYKWQRRRFYNFEFDFLDYNLVKMEDADAFRDKYFNEHTNPILLYNYTDHQILCTGFTYTFDNMSSKRLLNKKLFKASFETGGNTFQLFSHICKFDKDEFSGQNMIFEVPYSQYVKTELEYAFNQYINEKCRIVYHAKAGVAVPYGNSDGVPFEKRFYGGGASGVRGWAVRTLGPGKFPSTNDYLAQTGDINLLLNLEYRIKLFWKLELATFVDAGNVWTLYKDKNEDQQGGEFFINEFYKQIALAGGAGLRIDFSYFLIRFDLGLKFHDPSRIDKGTQWRTAHGMNWNDD
;
A
#
# COMPACT_ATOMS: atom_id res chain seq x y z
N PHE A 1 -22.57 -18.90 23.24
CA PHE A 1 -23.02 -19.50 24.50
C PHE A 1 -24.34 -20.17 24.28
N SER A 2 -24.48 -21.39 24.83
CA SER A 2 -25.77 -22.08 24.93
C SER A 2 -26.08 -22.29 26.41
N LYS A 3 -27.37 -22.25 26.78
CA LYS A 3 -27.81 -22.49 28.13
C LYS A 3 -27.42 -23.92 28.56
N GLY A 4 -26.78 -24.06 29.73
CA GLY A 4 -26.30 -25.35 30.26
C GLY A 4 -24.90 -25.78 29.78
N GLU A 5 -24.19 -24.95 29.02
CA GLU A 5 -22.78 -25.21 28.69
C GLU A 5 -21.86 -24.84 29.83
N LEU A 6 -20.74 -25.57 29.97
CA LEU A 6 -19.67 -25.23 30.91
C LEU A 6 -19.07 -23.88 30.60
N TYR A 7 -18.81 -23.08 31.64
CA TYR A 7 -18.12 -21.81 31.51
C TYR A 7 -16.71 -21.99 30.92
N ASN A 8 -16.39 -21.19 29.90
CA ASN A 8 -15.10 -21.17 29.29
C ASN A 8 -14.70 -19.72 28.98
N SER A 9 -13.65 -19.24 29.67
CA SER A 9 -13.17 -17.86 29.53
C SER A 9 -12.75 -17.51 28.10
N MET A 10 -12.09 -18.44 27.37
CA MET A 10 -11.69 -18.20 25.97
C MET A 10 -12.90 -18.02 25.04
N ARG A 11 -14.00 -18.74 25.29
CA ARG A 11 -15.25 -18.54 24.54
C ARG A 11 -15.90 -17.21 24.88
N SER A 12 -15.84 -16.79 26.14
CA SER A 12 -16.33 -15.48 26.58
C SER A 12 -15.58 -14.36 25.89
N ASP A 13 -14.25 -14.39 25.93
CA ASP A 13 -13.39 -13.40 25.28
C ASP A 13 -13.60 -13.36 23.77
N PHE A 14 -13.75 -14.51 23.14
CA PHE A 14 -14.05 -14.61 21.71
C PHE A 14 -15.41 -14.00 21.38
N THR A 15 -16.45 -14.27 22.16
CA THR A 15 -17.80 -13.73 21.97
C THR A 15 -17.79 -12.21 22.16
N LEU A 16 -17.11 -11.71 23.20
CA LEU A 16 -16.94 -10.28 23.45
C LEU A 16 -16.22 -9.58 22.29
N SER A 17 -15.14 -10.18 21.81
CA SER A 17 -14.40 -9.68 20.63
C SER A 17 -15.29 -9.64 19.40
N LYS A 18 -16.14 -10.65 19.19
CA LYS A 18 -17.10 -10.65 18.07
C LYS A 18 -18.12 -9.54 18.19
N PHE A 19 -18.74 -9.34 19.35
CA PHE A 19 -19.69 -8.25 19.53
C PHE A 19 -19.04 -6.89 19.27
N ASN A 20 -17.82 -6.67 19.78
CA ASN A 20 -17.08 -5.42 19.57
C ASN A 20 -16.60 -5.22 18.14
N SER A 21 -16.57 -6.27 17.32
CA SER A 21 -16.24 -6.17 15.88
C SER A 21 -17.46 -5.85 14.99
N LEU A 22 -18.69 -5.94 15.53
CA LEU A 22 -19.90 -5.60 14.80
C LEU A 22 -20.07 -4.09 14.71
N GLY A 23 -20.28 -3.56 13.51
CA GLY A 23 -20.46 -2.12 13.27
C GLY A 23 -21.67 -1.51 14.00
N VAL A 24 -22.62 -2.33 14.45
CA VAL A 24 -23.82 -1.89 15.18
C VAL A 24 -23.63 -1.84 16.70
N VAL A 25 -22.53 -2.37 17.21
CA VAL A 25 -22.23 -2.43 18.64
C VAL A 25 -21.10 -1.46 18.97
N ARG A 26 -21.39 -0.49 19.82
CA ARG A 26 -20.39 0.46 20.35
C ARG A 26 -19.54 -0.14 21.46
N ALA A 27 -20.19 -0.88 22.35
CA ALA A 27 -19.55 -1.57 23.46
C ALA A 27 -20.37 -2.80 23.86
N ALA A 28 -19.70 -3.88 24.19
CA ALA A 28 -20.30 -5.09 24.73
C ALA A 28 -19.67 -5.41 26.08
N TYR A 29 -20.47 -5.85 27.02
CA TYR A 29 -20.03 -6.30 28.33
C TYR A 29 -20.67 -7.65 28.61
N ILE A 30 -19.89 -8.58 29.11
CA ILE A 30 -20.35 -9.91 29.53
C ILE A 30 -19.99 -10.04 31.00
N ASN A 31 -21.01 -10.11 31.84
CA ASN A 31 -20.89 -10.32 33.29
C ASN A 31 -21.41 -11.71 33.65
N PHE A 32 -20.74 -12.39 34.56
CA PHE A 32 -21.12 -13.66 35.12
C PHE A 32 -21.41 -13.44 36.59
N ASN A 33 -22.63 -13.72 37.01
CA ASN A 33 -23.08 -13.60 38.39
C ASN A 33 -23.38 -14.99 38.93
N ASP A 34 -22.90 -15.29 40.13
CA ASP A 34 -23.20 -16.53 40.82
C ASP A 34 -24.70 -16.58 41.18
N LYS A 35 -25.32 -17.69 40.90
CA LYS A 35 -26.72 -17.93 41.29
C LYS A 35 -26.74 -18.31 42.76
N HIS A 36 -27.33 -17.49 43.59
CA HIS A 36 -27.26 -17.55 45.06
C HIS A 36 -27.69 -18.89 45.74
N ASN A 37 -28.26 -19.85 45.00
CA ASN A 37 -28.78 -21.09 45.56
C ASN A 37 -28.14 -22.38 45.01
N ASP A 38 -27.30 -22.34 43.98
CA ASP A 38 -26.65 -23.54 43.42
C ASP A 38 -25.17 -23.26 43.18
N ALA A 39 -24.33 -24.00 43.90
CA ALA A 39 -22.86 -23.78 43.95
C ALA A 39 -22.12 -23.98 42.62
N ASN A 40 -22.80 -24.37 41.54
CA ASN A 40 -22.18 -24.70 40.25
C ASN A 40 -22.82 -24.00 39.03
N GLU A 41 -23.75 -23.08 39.23
CA GLU A 41 -24.41 -22.36 38.12
C GLU A 41 -24.08 -20.86 38.16
N VAL A 42 -23.76 -20.29 36.99
CA VAL A 42 -23.57 -18.86 36.79
C VAL A 42 -24.54 -18.30 35.76
N ASP A 43 -25.12 -17.16 36.07
CA ASP A 43 -25.94 -16.40 35.12
C ASP A 43 -25.05 -15.51 34.27
N CYS A 44 -25.22 -15.61 32.94
CA CYS A 44 -24.50 -14.79 31.98
C CYS A 44 -25.39 -13.62 31.54
N GLN A 45 -24.98 -12.42 31.89
CA GLN A 45 -25.62 -11.17 31.45
C GLN A 45 -24.79 -10.51 30.35
N ILE A 46 -25.37 -10.37 29.14
CA ILE A 46 -24.77 -9.70 28.02
C ILE A 46 -25.43 -8.33 27.85
N THR A 47 -24.66 -7.26 28.04
CA THR A 47 -25.10 -5.87 27.84
C THR A 47 -24.50 -5.32 26.60
N LEU A 48 -25.30 -4.90 25.62
CA LEU A 48 -24.90 -4.34 24.37
C LEU A 48 -25.33 -2.87 24.30
N SER A 49 -24.36 -1.98 24.00
CA SER A 49 -24.63 -0.58 23.71
C SER A 49 -24.61 -0.38 22.20
N PRO A 50 -25.72 0.03 21.56
CA PRO A 50 -25.75 0.22 20.11
C PRO A 50 -24.94 1.44 19.68
N THR A 51 -24.41 1.41 18.47
CA THR A 51 -23.81 2.56 17.80
C THR A 51 -24.87 3.35 17.02
N LYS A 52 -24.53 4.57 16.59
CA LYS A 52 -25.40 5.31 15.67
C LYS A 52 -25.44 4.59 14.30
N MET A 53 -26.64 4.38 13.78
CA MET A 53 -26.84 3.67 12.52
C MET A 53 -26.25 4.39 11.30
N LYS A 54 -26.21 5.70 11.36
CA LYS A 54 -25.69 6.56 10.27
C LYS A 54 -24.58 7.44 10.80
N SER A 55 -23.54 7.64 9.99
CA SER A 55 -22.46 8.58 10.27
C SER A 55 -22.09 9.34 8.99
N ILE A 56 -21.67 10.56 9.18
CA ILE A 56 -21.11 11.43 8.14
C ILE A 56 -19.69 11.77 8.58
N SER A 57 -18.74 11.69 7.65
CA SER A 57 -17.36 12.10 7.84
C SER A 57 -16.99 13.14 6.79
N ALA A 58 -16.25 14.16 7.18
CA ALA A 58 -15.65 15.12 6.27
C ALA A 58 -14.17 15.23 6.64
N ASN A 59 -13.29 14.99 5.66
CA ASN A 59 -11.85 15.15 5.79
C ASN A 59 -11.41 16.23 4.83
N VAL A 60 -10.53 17.10 5.29
CA VAL A 60 -9.82 18.08 4.46
C VAL A 60 -8.34 17.84 4.67
N GLU A 61 -7.59 17.79 3.60
CA GLU A 61 -6.16 17.54 3.62
C GLU A 61 -5.42 18.57 2.79
N ALA A 62 -4.23 18.92 3.23
CA ALA A 62 -3.26 19.68 2.47
C ALA A 62 -2.00 18.82 2.35
N THR A 63 -1.47 18.73 1.15
CA THR A 63 -0.29 17.97 0.83
C THR A 63 0.80 18.88 0.29
N THR A 64 2.04 18.50 0.48
CA THR A 64 3.18 19.10 -0.21
C THR A 64 4.13 18.00 -0.60
N THR A 65 4.38 17.89 -1.89
CA THR A 65 5.24 16.84 -2.47
C THR A 65 6.32 17.53 -3.29
N SER A 66 7.59 17.37 -2.90
CA SER A 66 8.74 17.94 -3.64
C SER A 66 8.67 19.46 -3.87
N GLY A 67 7.96 20.21 -3.02
CA GLY A 67 7.75 21.65 -3.16
C GLY A 67 6.41 22.04 -3.79
N ASP A 68 5.72 21.11 -4.40
CA ASP A 68 4.39 21.31 -4.96
C ASP A 68 3.32 21.25 -3.86
N PHE A 69 2.36 22.15 -3.93
CA PHE A 69 1.29 22.24 -2.95
C PHE A 69 -0.01 21.67 -3.50
N GLY A 70 -0.63 20.81 -2.71
CA GLY A 70 -1.93 20.22 -3.01
C GLY A 70 -2.94 20.42 -1.89
N PHE A 71 -4.19 20.36 -2.24
CA PHE A 71 -5.29 20.29 -1.28
C PHE A 71 -6.34 19.28 -1.75
N GLY A 72 -7.01 18.68 -0.79
CA GLY A 72 -8.05 17.70 -1.08
C GLY A 72 -9.14 17.67 -0.04
N GLY A 73 -10.23 17.03 -0.38
CA GLY A 73 -11.34 16.82 0.53
C GLY A 73 -12.08 15.52 0.22
N THR A 74 -12.56 14.87 1.26
CA THR A 74 -13.37 13.65 1.15
C THR A 74 -14.61 13.79 2.04
N LEU A 75 -15.77 13.57 1.44
CA LEU A 75 -17.04 13.44 2.14
C LEU A 75 -17.46 11.97 2.16
N GLY A 76 -17.77 11.47 3.33
CA GLY A 76 -18.20 10.09 3.52
C GLY A 76 -19.55 10.01 4.23
N TRP A 77 -20.37 9.07 3.79
CA TRP A 77 -21.60 8.67 4.47
C TRP A 77 -21.56 7.16 4.70
N SER A 78 -21.93 6.73 5.91
CA SER A 78 -21.96 5.31 6.25
C SER A 78 -23.26 4.93 6.94
N HIS A 79 -23.78 3.74 6.61
CA HIS A 79 -24.91 3.10 7.26
C HIS A 79 -24.49 1.75 7.80
N HIS A 80 -24.55 1.59 9.15
CA HIS A 80 -23.97 0.45 9.87
C HIS A 80 -24.88 -0.78 10.02
N ASN A 81 -26.03 -0.84 9.38
CA ASN A 81 -26.94 -1.98 9.44
C ASN A 81 -27.94 -1.96 8.29
N ILE A 82 -27.44 -1.94 7.06
CA ILE A 82 -28.30 -1.67 5.90
C ILE A 82 -29.30 -2.80 5.62
N PHE A 83 -28.87 -4.06 5.83
CA PHE A 83 -29.70 -5.25 5.61
C PHE A 83 -30.07 -5.97 6.93
N HIS A 84 -29.94 -5.30 8.08
CA HIS A 84 -30.26 -5.80 9.42
C HIS A 84 -29.36 -6.96 9.93
N GLY A 85 -28.21 -7.20 9.27
CA GLY A 85 -27.20 -8.20 9.63
C GLY A 85 -25.86 -7.60 10.04
N SER A 86 -25.81 -6.33 10.49
CA SER A 86 -24.61 -5.57 10.81
C SER A 86 -23.73 -5.27 9.59
N GLU A 87 -24.28 -5.28 8.40
CA GLU A 87 -23.58 -4.86 7.19
C GLU A 87 -23.36 -3.35 7.19
N CYS A 88 -22.15 -2.92 6.87
CA CYS A 88 -21.80 -1.50 6.77
C CYS A 88 -21.66 -1.10 5.30
N LEU A 89 -22.54 -0.20 4.86
CA LEU A 89 -22.41 0.45 3.55
C LEU A 89 -21.79 1.81 3.75
N THR A 90 -20.68 2.06 3.05
CA THR A 90 -19.98 3.34 3.04
C THR A 90 -19.92 3.89 1.63
N PHE A 91 -20.35 5.13 1.47
CA PHE A 91 -20.22 5.92 0.25
C PHE A 91 -19.25 7.07 0.50
N LYS A 92 -18.31 7.31 -0.43
CA LYS A 92 -17.34 8.41 -0.35
C LYS A 92 -17.26 9.14 -1.67
N ILE A 93 -17.11 10.45 -1.60
CA ILE A 93 -16.77 11.32 -2.72
C ILE A 93 -15.50 12.05 -2.33
N SER A 94 -14.52 12.09 -3.22
CA SER A 94 -13.25 12.79 -3.03
C SER A 94 -12.96 13.75 -4.17
N TYR A 95 -12.27 14.80 -3.82
CA TYR A 95 -11.66 15.75 -4.75
C TYR A 95 -10.28 16.10 -4.25
N SER A 96 -9.28 16.08 -5.13
CA SER A 96 -7.96 16.63 -4.84
C SER A 96 -7.43 17.43 -6.01
N GLN A 97 -6.59 18.40 -5.71
CA GLN A 97 -5.86 19.20 -6.68
C GLN A 97 -4.43 19.39 -6.17
N GLU A 98 -3.45 19.13 -7.04
CA GLU A 98 -2.04 19.31 -6.75
C GLU A 98 -1.41 20.16 -7.87
N ALA A 99 -0.56 21.13 -7.49
CA ALA A 99 0.26 21.86 -8.44
C ALA A 99 1.46 20.98 -8.84
N ILE A 100 1.94 21.10 -10.07
CA ILE A 100 3.16 20.44 -10.53
C ILE A 100 4.13 21.50 -11.01
N SER A 101 5.31 21.54 -10.39
CA SER A 101 6.41 22.41 -10.84
C SER A 101 7.34 21.60 -11.73
N GLY A 102 7.68 22.14 -12.90
CA GLY A 102 8.74 21.58 -13.75
C GLY A 102 8.30 20.72 -14.94
N MET A 103 7.02 20.54 -15.18
CA MET A 103 6.51 20.00 -16.44
C MET A 103 5.95 21.14 -17.30
N ASP A 104 6.38 21.18 -18.56
CA ASP A 104 5.87 22.14 -19.58
C ASP A 104 4.50 21.72 -20.11
N ILE A 105 3.58 21.43 -19.17
CA ILE A 105 2.21 20.99 -19.46
C ILE A 105 1.31 22.23 -19.46
N THR A 106 0.39 22.28 -20.42
CA THR A 106 -0.55 23.39 -20.61
C THR A 106 -1.48 23.63 -19.39
N ASP A 107 -1.57 22.66 -18.47
CA ASP A 107 -2.34 22.78 -17.22
C ASP A 107 -1.41 22.33 -16.07
N ASP A 108 -0.85 23.29 -15.34
CA ASP A 108 0.13 23.07 -14.25
C ASP A 108 -0.49 22.38 -13.01
N LYS A 109 -1.62 21.69 -13.17
CA LYS A 109 -2.38 21.12 -12.07
C LYS A 109 -2.90 19.72 -12.39
N ILE A 110 -2.69 18.81 -11.46
CA ILE A 110 -3.41 17.53 -11.42
C ILE A 110 -4.71 17.74 -10.64
N ARG A 111 -5.81 17.27 -11.20
CA ARG A 111 -7.11 17.23 -10.53
C ARG A 111 -7.64 15.82 -10.51
N ASP A 112 -7.98 15.32 -9.33
CA ASP A 112 -8.56 13.99 -9.13
C ASP A 112 -9.98 14.12 -8.59
N TYR A 113 -10.90 13.43 -9.21
CA TYR A 113 -12.29 13.28 -8.77
C TYR A 113 -12.55 11.81 -8.50
N GLY A 114 -13.08 11.47 -7.35
CA GLY A 114 -13.34 10.08 -6.99
C GLY A 114 -14.71 9.87 -6.36
N ALA A 115 -15.31 8.72 -6.66
CA ALA A 115 -16.49 8.22 -5.96
C ALA A 115 -16.28 6.74 -5.65
N SER A 116 -16.62 6.31 -4.44
CA SER A 116 -16.50 4.91 -4.05
C SER A 116 -17.63 4.44 -3.17
N VAL A 117 -17.97 3.17 -3.31
CA VAL A 117 -18.95 2.45 -2.50
C VAL A 117 -18.28 1.21 -1.94
N THR A 118 -18.38 1.01 -0.63
CA THR A 118 -17.85 -0.18 0.05
C THR A 118 -18.94 -0.80 0.89
N LEU A 119 -19.19 -2.10 0.71
CA LEU A 119 -20.10 -2.90 1.50
C LEU A 119 -19.29 -3.92 2.31
N ALA A 120 -19.22 -3.72 3.62
CA ALA A 120 -18.59 -4.65 4.55
C ALA A 120 -19.65 -5.53 5.20
N ILE A 121 -19.51 -6.85 5.09
CA ILE A 121 -20.42 -7.86 5.58
C ILE A 121 -19.70 -8.71 6.63
N PRO A 122 -20.16 -8.76 7.90
CA PRO A 122 -19.44 -9.45 8.99
C PRO A 122 -19.61 -10.98 8.93
N ARG A 123 -19.52 -11.55 7.72
CA ARG A 123 -19.60 -12.99 7.46
C ARG A 123 -18.94 -13.32 6.12
N VAL A 124 -18.54 -14.57 5.94
CA VAL A 124 -17.99 -15.07 4.67
C VAL A 124 -19.12 -15.33 3.67
N LEU A 125 -19.11 -14.57 2.57
CA LEU A 125 -20.00 -14.75 1.43
C LEU A 125 -19.33 -15.60 0.35
N PHE A 126 -19.12 -16.89 0.61
CA PHE A 126 -18.62 -17.81 -0.42
C PHE A 126 -19.52 -19.05 -0.45
N PRO A 127 -20.20 -19.34 -1.57
CA PRO A 127 -21.23 -20.38 -1.60
C PRO A 127 -20.69 -21.79 -1.34
N PHE A 128 -19.49 -22.10 -1.80
CA PHE A 128 -18.92 -23.45 -1.80
C PHE A 128 -18.23 -23.85 -0.49
N LEU A 129 -18.13 -22.95 0.50
CA LEU A 129 -17.51 -23.28 1.80
C LEU A 129 -18.54 -23.83 2.79
N THR A 130 -18.15 -24.86 3.54
CA THR A 130 -18.98 -25.45 4.60
C THR A 130 -19.23 -24.46 5.75
N ARG A 131 -20.35 -24.62 6.46
CA ARG A 131 -20.71 -23.76 7.60
C ARG A 131 -19.66 -23.80 8.72
N ASP A 132 -19.07 -24.96 8.98
CA ASP A 132 -18.05 -25.11 10.01
C ASP A 132 -16.76 -24.42 9.66
N PHE A 133 -16.34 -24.45 8.39
CA PHE A 133 -15.19 -23.73 7.91
C PHE A 133 -15.39 -22.21 8.00
N LYS A 134 -16.55 -21.69 7.58
CA LYS A 134 -16.90 -20.25 7.71
C LYS A 134 -16.86 -19.79 9.17
N ARG A 135 -17.34 -20.60 10.11
CA ARG A 135 -17.28 -20.30 11.55
C ARG A 135 -15.85 -20.28 12.10
N ARG A 136 -14.98 -21.18 11.63
CA ARG A 136 -13.57 -21.25 12.09
C ARG A 136 -12.74 -20.06 11.64
N ILE A 137 -12.89 -19.64 10.40
CA ILE A 137 -12.15 -18.48 9.83
C ILE A 137 -12.68 -17.18 10.41
N ASN A 138 -14.00 -17.06 10.59
CA ASN A 138 -14.67 -15.84 11.07
C ASN A 138 -14.24 -14.59 10.27
N ALA A 139 -14.20 -14.70 8.94
CA ALA A 139 -13.81 -13.61 8.07
C ALA A 139 -14.99 -12.68 7.75
N ASN A 140 -14.67 -11.43 7.53
CA ASN A 140 -15.56 -10.43 6.95
C ASN A 140 -15.40 -10.43 5.44
N THR A 141 -16.49 -10.23 4.71
CA THR A 141 -16.45 -9.99 3.26
C THR A 141 -16.56 -8.50 3.02
N GLU A 142 -15.72 -7.97 2.15
CA GLU A 142 -15.76 -6.58 1.70
C GLU A 142 -15.90 -6.55 0.18
N LEU A 143 -16.95 -5.88 -0.28
CA LEU A 143 -17.18 -5.58 -1.69
C LEU A 143 -16.93 -4.10 -1.89
N HIS A 144 -16.13 -3.75 -2.90
CA HIS A 144 -15.71 -2.40 -3.19
C HIS A 144 -15.95 -2.08 -4.66
N ALA A 145 -16.45 -0.89 -4.94
CA ALA A 145 -16.52 -0.32 -6.27
C ALA A 145 -16.09 1.15 -6.19
N ALA A 146 -15.18 1.56 -7.06
CA ALA A 146 -14.73 2.95 -7.14
C ALA A 146 -14.58 3.37 -8.60
N PHE A 147 -14.83 4.64 -8.84
CA PHE A 147 -14.56 5.31 -10.09
C PHE A 147 -13.82 6.60 -9.79
N SER A 148 -12.72 6.83 -10.51
CA SER A 148 -11.95 8.07 -10.40
C SER A 148 -11.58 8.61 -11.78
N VAL A 149 -11.50 9.93 -11.87
CA VAL A 149 -11.08 10.68 -13.05
C VAL A 149 -9.92 11.57 -12.66
N GLN A 150 -8.78 11.37 -13.29
CA GLN A 150 -7.62 12.23 -13.15
C GLN A 150 -7.43 13.06 -14.41
N GLN A 151 -7.24 14.37 -14.23
CA GLN A 151 -6.97 15.32 -15.31
C GLN A 151 -5.58 15.93 -15.11
N MET A 152 -4.70 15.74 -16.10
CA MET A 152 -3.31 16.22 -16.12
C MET A 152 -2.81 16.39 -17.54
N GLY A 153 -3.34 17.37 -18.29
CA GLY A 153 -3.02 17.50 -19.73
C GLY A 153 -3.58 16.36 -20.61
N TYR A 154 -4.00 15.27 -20.02
CA TYR A 154 -4.78 14.15 -20.55
C TYR A 154 -5.80 13.74 -19.48
N ARG A 155 -6.78 12.93 -19.86
CA ARG A 155 -7.76 12.39 -18.94
C ARG A 155 -7.53 10.90 -18.74
N ARG A 156 -7.51 10.47 -17.47
CA ARG A 156 -7.39 9.08 -17.06
C ARG A 156 -8.59 8.68 -16.23
N ASP A 157 -9.41 7.81 -16.77
CA ASP A 157 -10.58 7.23 -16.12
C ASP A 157 -10.20 5.87 -15.53
N GLN A 158 -10.48 5.66 -14.26
CA GLN A 158 -10.20 4.39 -13.59
C GLN A 158 -11.45 3.83 -12.92
N LEU A 159 -11.81 2.61 -13.26
CA LEU A 159 -12.83 1.81 -12.60
C LEU A 159 -12.16 0.71 -11.79
N SER A 160 -12.48 0.62 -10.49
CA SER A 160 -11.97 -0.43 -9.60
C SER A 160 -13.13 -1.21 -8.99
N LEU A 161 -13.07 -2.54 -9.05
CA LEU A 161 -14.02 -3.45 -8.43
C LEU A 161 -13.26 -4.46 -7.57
N GLY A 162 -13.63 -4.60 -6.30
CA GLY A 162 -12.94 -5.48 -5.38
C GLY A 162 -13.88 -6.40 -4.61
N TRP A 163 -13.42 -7.63 -4.41
CA TRP A 163 -14.04 -8.60 -3.52
C TRP A 163 -12.95 -9.23 -2.67
N LYS A 164 -12.95 -8.92 -1.37
CA LYS A 164 -11.92 -9.39 -0.45
C LYS A 164 -12.50 -9.97 0.83
N TYR A 165 -11.70 -10.85 1.45
CA TYR A 165 -11.98 -11.44 2.74
C TYR A 165 -10.92 -11.00 3.73
N LYS A 166 -11.36 -10.48 4.89
CA LYS A 166 -10.48 -10.06 5.98
C LYS A 166 -10.82 -10.83 7.22
N TRP A 167 -9.81 -11.41 7.86
CA TRP A 167 -10.00 -12.04 9.17
C TRP A 167 -8.82 -11.81 10.07
N GLN A 168 -9.10 -11.80 11.36
CA GLN A 168 -8.11 -11.65 12.40
C GLN A 168 -8.11 -12.91 13.27
N ARG A 169 -6.92 -13.44 13.53
CA ARG A 169 -6.74 -14.55 14.45
C ARG A 169 -5.90 -14.09 15.64
N ARG A 170 -6.39 -14.24 16.84
CA ARG A 170 -5.83 -13.62 18.03
C ARG A 170 -5.72 -12.10 17.83
N ARG A 171 -5.01 -11.38 18.66
CA ARG A 171 -4.99 -9.91 18.63
C ARG A 171 -4.12 -9.30 17.53
N PHE A 172 -3.11 -10.03 17.06
CA PHE A 172 -2.02 -9.46 16.26
C PHE A 172 -1.87 -10.07 14.86
N TYR A 173 -2.63 -11.09 14.52
CA TYR A 173 -2.52 -11.81 13.26
C TYR A 173 -3.67 -11.43 12.35
N ASN A 174 -3.39 -10.67 11.31
CA ASN A 174 -4.36 -10.24 10.31
C ASN A 174 -4.09 -10.94 8.98
N PHE A 175 -5.14 -11.35 8.33
CA PHE A 175 -5.11 -12.01 7.03
C PHE A 175 -6.08 -11.31 6.10
N GLU A 176 -5.65 -11.09 4.87
CA GLU A 176 -6.46 -10.52 3.81
C GLU A 176 -6.31 -11.40 2.57
N PHE A 177 -7.42 -11.79 1.98
CA PHE A 177 -7.47 -12.53 0.74
C PHE A 177 -8.30 -11.72 -0.26
N ASP A 178 -7.61 -11.16 -1.25
CA ASP A 178 -8.21 -10.48 -2.39
C ASP A 178 -8.63 -11.57 -3.39
N PHE A 179 -9.90 -11.95 -3.33
CA PHE A 179 -10.45 -12.98 -4.23
C PHE A 179 -10.51 -12.45 -5.65
N LEU A 180 -10.88 -11.18 -5.79
CA LEU A 180 -10.97 -10.47 -7.04
C LEU A 180 -10.67 -8.99 -6.79
N ASP A 181 -9.69 -8.44 -7.51
CA ASP A 181 -9.38 -7.01 -7.58
C ASP A 181 -9.21 -6.66 -9.07
N TYR A 182 -10.24 -6.02 -9.61
CA TYR A 182 -10.30 -5.62 -11.02
C TYR A 182 -10.11 -4.13 -11.14
N ASN A 183 -9.16 -3.72 -11.97
CA ASN A 183 -8.87 -2.34 -12.29
C ASN A 183 -8.85 -2.17 -13.81
N LEU A 184 -9.70 -1.29 -14.31
CA LEU A 184 -9.75 -0.86 -15.71
C LEU A 184 -9.30 0.60 -15.77
N VAL A 185 -8.33 0.88 -16.59
CA VAL A 185 -7.84 2.23 -16.88
C VAL A 185 -8.09 2.55 -18.33
N LYS A 186 -8.73 3.68 -18.58
CA LYS A 186 -8.92 4.26 -19.91
C LYS A 186 -8.30 5.64 -19.98
N MET A 187 -7.63 5.90 -21.09
CA MET A 187 -6.97 7.16 -21.37
C MET A 187 -7.68 7.89 -22.50
N GLU A 188 -8.07 9.14 -22.25
CA GLU A 188 -8.61 10.03 -23.27
C GLU A 188 -7.61 11.17 -23.52
N ASP A 189 -7.50 11.60 -24.77
CA ASP A 189 -6.60 12.68 -25.22
C ASP A 189 -5.10 12.43 -24.96
N ALA A 190 -4.72 11.15 -24.77
CA ALA A 190 -3.33 10.78 -24.48
C ALA A 190 -2.45 10.83 -25.73
N ASP A 191 -2.99 10.81 -26.94
CA ASP A 191 -2.21 10.79 -28.20
C ASP A 191 -1.36 12.06 -28.35
N ALA A 192 -1.94 13.24 -28.17
CA ALA A 192 -1.22 14.50 -28.23
C ALA A 192 -0.14 14.62 -27.15
N PHE A 193 -0.39 14.04 -25.99
CA PHE A 193 0.59 13.96 -24.91
C PHE A 193 1.71 12.98 -25.26
N ARG A 194 1.38 11.79 -25.77
CA ARG A 194 2.35 10.79 -26.23
C ARG A 194 3.25 11.36 -27.34
N ASP A 195 2.69 11.99 -28.35
CA ASP A 195 3.43 12.58 -29.48
C ASP A 195 4.38 13.70 -29.03
N LYS A 196 4.01 14.44 -27.97
CA LYS A 196 4.84 15.55 -27.43
C LYS A 196 6.00 15.05 -26.58
N TYR A 197 5.78 14.02 -25.75
CA TYR A 197 6.75 13.60 -24.72
C TYR A 197 7.46 12.29 -25.03
N PHE A 198 6.96 11.50 -25.98
CA PHE A 198 7.53 10.22 -26.37
C PHE A 198 7.96 10.23 -27.83
N ASN A 199 9.08 9.60 -28.10
CA ASN A 199 9.64 9.41 -29.43
C ASN A 199 9.75 7.92 -29.75
N GLU A 200 10.12 7.56 -30.98
CA GLU A 200 10.25 6.18 -31.44
C GLU A 200 11.22 5.32 -30.61
N HIS A 201 12.04 5.95 -29.76
CA HIS A 201 13.00 5.28 -28.90
C HIS A 201 12.50 5.16 -27.43
N THR A 202 11.30 5.64 -27.11
CA THR A 202 10.77 5.56 -25.75
C THR A 202 10.46 4.12 -25.37
N ASN A 203 10.82 3.73 -24.14
CA ASN A 203 10.58 2.41 -23.62
C ASN A 203 9.10 2.01 -23.73
N PRO A 204 8.76 0.87 -24.37
CA PRO A 204 7.39 0.38 -24.49
C PRO A 204 6.67 0.24 -23.13
N ILE A 205 7.41 -0.03 -22.04
CA ILE A 205 6.84 -0.12 -20.69
C ILE A 205 6.35 1.26 -20.21
N LEU A 206 7.04 2.33 -20.58
CA LEU A 206 6.59 3.70 -20.28
C LEU A 206 5.36 4.06 -21.10
N LEU A 207 5.35 3.73 -22.39
CA LEU A 207 4.20 3.93 -23.28
C LEU A 207 2.96 3.18 -22.77
N TYR A 208 3.14 1.96 -22.26
CA TYR A 208 2.05 1.15 -21.71
C TYR A 208 1.26 1.88 -20.60
N ASN A 209 1.90 2.74 -19.82
CA ASN A 209 1.24 3.50 -18.76
C ASN A 209 0.28 4.59 -19.28
N TYR A 210 0.41 4.95 -20.56
CA TYR A 210 -0.44 5.93 -21.26
C TYR A 210 -1.34 5.28 -22.29
N THR A 211 -1.59 3.99 -22.16
CA THR A 211 -2.53 3.23 -22.97
C THR A 211 -3.62 2.63 -22.10
N ASP A 212 -4.73 2.31 -22.71
CA ASP A 212 -5.79 1.56 -22.05
C ASP A 212 -5.26 0.22 -21.57
N HIS A 213 -5.53 -0.13 -20.34
CA HIS A 213 -5.13 -1.42 -19.79
C HIS A 213 -6.08 -1.87 -18.68
N GLN A 214 -6.10 -3.16 -18.45
CA GLN A 214 -6.87 -3.75 -17.37
C GLN A 214 -6.07 -4.79 -16.60
N ILE A 215 -6.37 -4.87 -15.30
CA ILE A 215 -5.67 -5.74 -14.37
C ILE A 215 -6.72 -6.46 -13.53
N LEU A 216 -6.72 -7.79 -13.57
CA LEU A 216 -7.52 -8.61 -12.66
C LEU A 216 -6.59 -9.42 -11.78
N CYS A 217 -6.56 -9.07 -10.50
CA CYS A 217 -5.64 -9.66 -9.51
C CYS A 217 -6.36 -10.59 -8.55
N THR A 218 -5.60 -11.56 -8.06
CA THR A 218 -5.90 -12.34 -6.85
C THR A 218 -4.70 -12.26 -5.94
N GLY A 219 -4.93 -12.01 -4.65
CA GLY A 219 -3.83 -11.76 -3.72
C GLY A 219 -4.07 -12.31 -2.32
N PHE A 220 -2.99 -12.48 -1.59
CA PHE A 220 -3.02 -12.87 -0.19
C PHE A 220 -2.02 -12.04 0.60
N THR A 221 -2.47 -11.45 1.71
CA THR A 221 -1.62 -10.68 2.61
C THR A 221 -1.74 -11.23 4.03
N TYR A 222 -0.60 -11.54 4.61
CA TYR A 222 -0.45 -11.88 6.01
C TYR A 222 0.25 -10.75 6.75
N THR A 223 -0.33 -10.29 7.87
CA THR A 223 0.27 -9.25 8.70
C THR A 223 0.26 -9.66 10.17
N PHE A 224 1.44 -9.75 10.75
CA PHE A 224 1.62 -9.76 12.20
C PHE A 224 1.94 -8.34 12.66
N ASP A 225 1.10 -7.74 13.50
CA ASP A 225 1.28 -6.37 13.99
C ASP A 225 0.95 -6.26 15.48
N ASN A 226 1.97 -6.00 16.29
CA ASN A 226 1.82 -5.66 17.70
C ASN A 226 2.27 -4.23 18.05
N MET A 227 2.47 -3.37 17.04
CA MET A 227 2.94 -1.99 17.19
C MET A 227 2.05 -1.15 18.11
N SER A 228 0.75 -1.37 18.06
CA SER A 228 -0.25 -0.67 18.89
C SER A 228 -0.34 -1.16 20.34
N SER A 229 0.38 -2.22 20.69
CA SER A 229 0.32 -2.79 22.04
C SER A 229 0.96 -1.85 23.08
N LYS A 230 0.20 -1.47 24.11
CA LYS A 230 0.72 -0.68 25.25
C LYS A 230 1.48 -1.53 26.27
N ARG A 231 1.28 -2.86 26.24
CA ARG A 231 1.87 -3.80 27.22
C ARG A 231 3.23 -4.33 26.80
N LEU A 232 3.53 -4.33 25.51
CA LEU A 232 4.79 -4.88 24.99
C LEU A 232 5.81 -3.76 24.80
N LEU A 233 6.99 -3.95 25.36
CA LEU A 233 8.12 -3.04 25.20
C LEU A 233 8.69 -3.16 23.78
N ASN A 234 8.93 -4.39 23.33
CA ASN A 234 9.40 -4.68 21.99
C ASN A 234 8.20 -4.84 21.04
N LYS A 235 8.21 -4.09 19.95
CA LYS A 235 7.11 -4.04 18.99
C LYS A 235 7.58 -4.50 17.62
N LYS A 236 6.76 -5.29 16.95
CA LYS A 236 7.08 -5.90 15.65
C LYS A 236 5.93 -5.74 14.67
N LEU A 237 6.29 -5.51 13.43
CA LEU A 237 5.45 -5.65 12.26
C LEU A 237 6.12 -6.65 11.33
N PHE A 238 5.40 -7.63 10.85
CA PHE A 238 5.79 -8.46 9.72
C PHE A 238 4.63 -8.55 8.75
N LYS A 239 4.86 -8.17 7.50
CA LYS A 239 3.88 -8.24 6.43
C LYS A 239 4.47 -9.04 5.28
N ALA A 240 3.72 -10.02 4.80
CA ALA A 240 4.03 -10.77 3.60
C ALA A 240 2.82 -10.70 2.67
N SER A 241 3.02 -10.25 1.45
CA SER A 241 1.99 -10.17 0.42
C SER A 241 2.43 -10.93 -0.83
N PHE A 242 1.48 -11.63 -1.41
CA PHE A 242 1.59 -12.29 -2.70
C PHE A 242 0.41 -11.89 -3.55
N GLU A 243 0.65 -11.47 -4.77
CA GLU A 243 -0.36 -11.05 -5.74
C GLU A 243 -0.04 -11.65 -7.09
N THR A 244 -1.05 -12.09 -7.80
CA THR A 244 -0.95 -12.51 -9.19
C THR A 244 -2.04 -11.86 -10.02
N GLY A 245 -1.65 -11.26 -11.14
CA GLY A 245 -2.54 -10.59 -12.08
C GLY A 245 -2.71 -11.38 -13.37
N GLY A 246 -3.89 -11.26 -14.02
CA GLY A 246 -4.18 -11.73 -15.35
C GLY A 246 -4.43 -13.23 -15.53
N ASN A 247 -4.16 -14.08 -14.53
CA ASN A 247 -4.30 -15.54 -14.67
C ASN A 247 -5.75 -15.98 -14.90
N THR A 248 -6.70 -15.32 -14.27
CA THR A 248 -8.12 -15.57 -14.48
C THR A 248 -8.51 -15.28 -15.93
N PHE A 249 -8.04 -14.18 -16.50
CA PHE A 249 -8.26 -13.84 -17.89
C PHE A 249 -7.60 -14.83 -18.84
N GLN A 250 -6.37 -15.27 -18.53
CA GLN A 250 -5.66 -16.29 -19.30
C GLN A 250 -6.42 -17.64 -19.30
N LEU A 251 -7.02 -18.01 -18.17
CA LEU A 251 -7.85 -19.22 -18.12
C LEU A 251 -9.07 -19.12 -19.05
N PHE A 252 -9.71 -17.95 -19.07
CA PHE A 252 -10.84 -17.71 -19.96
C PHE A 252 -10.41 -17.62 -21.44
N SER A 253 -9.22 -17.13 -21.76
CA SER A 253 -8.71 -17.07 -23.13
C SER A 253 -8.54 -18.44 -23.78
N HIS A 254 -8.32 -19.49 -22.99
CA HIS A 254 -8.28 -20.87 -23.48
C HIS A 254 -9.67 -21.42 -23.84
N ILE A 255 -10.72 -20.86 -23.26
CA ILE A 255 -12.11 -21.29 -23.48
C ILE A 255 -12.77 -20.42 -24.58
N CYS A 256 -12.51 -19.12 -24.54
CA CYS A 256 -13.01 -18.14 -25.51
C CYS A 256 -11.83 -17.61 -26.32
N LYS A 257 -11.98 -17.53 -27.65
CA LYS A 257 -10.98 -16.86 -28.49
C LYS A 257 -11.02 -15.37 -28.20
N PHE A 258 -9.91 -14.82 -27.72
CA PHE A 258 -9.73 -13.39 -27.53
C PHE A 258 -9.06 -12.79 -28.78
N ASP A 259 -9.46 -11.58 -29.11
CA ASP A 259 -8.81 -10.78 -30.12
C ASP A 259 -7.41 -10.37 -29.63
N LYS A 260 -6.51 -10.13 -30.58
CA LYS A 260 -5.18 -9.65 -30.27
C LYS A 260 -5.02 -8.21 -30.73
N ASP A 261 -4.34 -7.43 -29.92
CA ASP A 261 -3.92 -6.09 -30.31
C ASP A 261 -2.93 -6.17 -31.48
N GLU A 262 -3.16 -5.42 -32.54
CA GLU A 262 -2.36 -5.45 -33.76
C GLU A 262 -0.92 -4.95 -33.53
N PHE A 263 -0.71 -4.04 -32.57
CA PHE A 263 0.59 -3.44 -32.30
C PHE A 263 1.41 -4.23 -31.29
N SER A 264 0.82 -4.60 -30.16
CA SER A 264 1.54 -5.28 -29.08
C SER A 264 1.48 -6.81 -29.18
N GLY A 265 0.53 -7.37 -29.96
CA GLY A 265 0.28 -8.81 -30.05
C GLY A 265 -0.36 -9.39 -28.76
N GLN A 266 -0.70 -8.55 -27.79
CA GLN A 266 -1.32 -8.96 -26.54
C GLN A 266 -2.78 -9.36 -26.74
N ASN A 267 -3.25 -10.34 -25.98
CA ASN A 267 -4.67 -10.70 -25.97
C ASN A 267 -5.48 -9.59 -25.29
N MET A 268 -6.61 -9.26 -25.88
CA MET A 268 -7.52 -8.23 -25.39
C MET A 268 -8.84 -8.83 -24.91
N ILE A 269 -9.44 -8.19 -23.92
CA ILE A 269 -10.81 -8.44 -23.45
C ILE A 269 -11.55 -7.10 -23.51
N PHE A 270 -12.69 -7.05 -24.19
CA PHE A 270 -13.43 -5.81 -24.44
C PHE A 270 -12.55 -4.72 -25.08
N GLU A 271 -11.73 -5.11 -26.06
CA GLU A 271 -10.81 -4.21 -26.79
C GLU A 271 -9.71 -3.58 -25.93
N VAL A 272 -9.48 -4.08 -24.71
CA VAL A 272 -8.45 -3.60 -23.80
C VAL A 272 -7.48 -4.73 -23.46
N PRO A 273 -6.15 -4.52 -23.61
CA PRO A 273 -5.16 -5.51 -23.22
C PRO A 273 -5.13 -5.71 -21.70
N TYR A 274 -4.86 -6.94 -21.26
CA TYR A 274 -4.75 -7.24 -19.83
C TYR A 274 -3.32 -7.56 -19.42
N SER A 275 -2.97 -7.13 -18.21
CA SER A 275 -1.64 -7.36 -17.64
C SER A 275 -1.55 -8.69 -16.91
N GLN A 276 -0.41 -9.38 -17.10
CA GLN A 276 -0.11 -10.64 -16.45
C GLN A 276 1.23 -10.58 -15.72
N TYR A 277 1.19 -10.76 -14.39
CA TYR A 277 2.37 -10.69 -13.54
C TYR A 277 2.18 -11.45 -12.23
N VAL A 278 3.30 -11.70 -11.53
CA VAL A 278 3.35 -12.14 -10.13
C VAL A 278 4.14 -11.12 -9.32
N LYS A 279 3.62 -10.72 -8.17
CA LYS A 279 4.28 -9.80 -7.25
C LYS A 279 4.32 -10.39 -5.84
N THR A 280 5.49 -10.32 -5.22
CA THR A 280 5.70 -10.70 -3.81
C THR A 280 6.41 -9.58 -3.08
N GLU A 281 5.95 -9.25 -1.88
CA GLU A 281 6.54 -8.23 -1.04
C GLU A 281 6.61 -8.71 0.41
N LEU A 282 7.77 -8.51 1.03
CA LEU A 282 8.03 -8.79 2.43
C LEU A 282 8.44 -7.49 3.13
N GLU A 283 7.85 -7.21 4.27
CA GLU A 283 8.16 -6.06 5.10
C GLU A 283 8.30 -6.49 6.55
N TYR A 284 9.36 -6.04 7.19
CA TYR A 284 9.64 -6.29 8.59
C TYR A 284 10.04 -5.00 9.30
N ALA A 285 9.35 -4.66 10.39
CA ALA A 285 9.76 -3.58 11.26
C ALA A 285 9.86 -4.06 12.71
N PHE A 286 10.90 -3.64 13.40
CA PHE A 286 11.16 -3.99 14.78
C PHE A 286 11.55 -2.77 15.57
N ASN A 287 10.77 -2.41 16.59
CA ASN A 287 11.08 -1.39 17.57
C ASN A 287 11.64 -2.08 18.81
N GLN A 288 12.95 -2.09 18.94
CA GLN A 288 13.65 -2.65 20.08
C GLN A 288 13.71 -1.62 21.21
N TYR A 289 13.13 -1.96 22.32
CA TYR A 289 13.25 -1.18 23.54
C TYR A 289 14.61 -1.43 24.18
N ILE A 290 15.37 -0.37 24.48
CA ILE A 290 16.63 -0.44 25.21
C ILE A 290 16.38 0.00 26.64
N ASN A 291 15.83 1.20 26.83
CA ASN A 291 15.44 1.77 28.11
C ASN A 291 14.33 2.81 27.91
N GLU A 292 13.88 3.48 28.98
CA GLU A 292 12.80 4.46 28.95
C GLU A 292 13.04 5.64 28.00
N LYS A 293 14.31 5.95 27.72
CA LYS A 293 14.72 7.08 26.86
C LYS A 293 15.13 6.64 25.46
N CYS A 294 15.61 5.40 25.29
CA CYS A 294 16.27 4.97 24.07
C CYS A 294 15.59 3.76 23.45
N ARG A 295 15.48 3.77 22.13
CA ARG A 295 15.03 2.63 21.31
C ARG A 295 15.76 2.58 19.97
N ILE A 296 15.89 1.37 19.41
CA ILE A 296 16.37 1.16 18.05
C ILE A 296 15.20 0.69 17.19
N VAL A 297 15.08 1.26 16.02
CA VAL A 297 14.07 0.88 15.02
C VAL A 297 14.78 0.29 13.82
N TYR A 298 14.42 -0.93 13.48
CA TYR A 298 14.82 -1.61 12.26
C TYR A 298 13.63 -1.66 11.32
N HIS A 299 13.86 -1.40 10.05
CA HIS A 299 12.86 -1.59 9.00
C HIS A 299 13.54 -2.20 7.79
N ALA A 300 12.96 -3.27 7.26
CA ALA A 300 13.45 -3.94 6.07
C ALA A 300 12.26 -4.22 5.15
N LYS A 301 12.45 -3.96 3.85
CA LYS A 301 11.47 -4.26 2.82
C LYS A 301 12.17 -4.88 1.63
N ALA A 302 11.60 -5.97 1.10
CA ALA A 302 12.04 -6.63 -0.11
C ALA A 302 10.83 -6.97 -0.97
N GLY A 303 10.92 -6.73 -2.26
CA GLY A 303 9.84 -7.00 -3.19
C GLY A 303 10.36 -7.39 -4.56
N VAL A 304 9.60 -8.23 -5.24
CA VAL A 304 9.84 -8.61 -6.63
C VAL A 304 8.51 -8.70 -7.37
N ALA A 305 8.47 -8.16 -8.58
CA ALA A 305 7.35 -8.24 -9.50
C ALA A 305 7.85 -8.76 -10.85
N VAL A 306 7.28 -9.84 -11.34
CA VAL A 306 7.72 -10.53 -12.56
C VAL A 306 6.58 -10.52 -13.56
N PRO A 307 6.71 -9.84 -14.70
CA PRO A 307 5.75 -9.94 -15.80
C PRO A 307 5.96 -11.26 -16.54
N TYR A 308 4.89 -11.81 -17.07
CA TYR A 308 4.93 -13.03 -17.91
C TYR A 308 3.70 -13.12 -18.82
N GLY A 309 3.71 -14.09 -19.74
CA GLY A 309 2.54 -14.42 -20.57
C GLY A 309 2.12 -13.29 -21.48
N ASN A 310 1.02 -12.63 -21.14
CA ASN A 310 0.44 -11.53 -21.94
C ASN A 310 1.11 -10.17 -21.71
N SER A 311 2.12 -10.07 -20.86
CA SER A 311 2.76 -8.79 -20.52
C SER A 311 4.26 -8.82 -20.68
N ASP A 312 4.81 -7.83 -21.37
CA ASP A 312 6.25 -7.60 -21.49
C ASP A 312 6.83 -6.84 -20.28
N GLY A 313 5.98 -6.16 -19.52
CA GLY A 313 6.35 -5.39 -18.34
C GLY A 313 5.29 -5.40 -17.25
N VAL A 314 5.70 -5.04 -16.04
CA VAL A 314 4.79 -4.86 -14.90
C VAL A 314 4.11 -3.50 -15.03
N PRO A 315 2.77 -3.41 -14.87
CA PRO A 315 2.06 -2.12 -14.85
C PRO A 315 2.65 -1.15 -13.85
N PHE A 316 2.68 0.12 -14.20
CA PHE A 316 3.28 1.18 -13.38
C PHE A 316 2.74 1.19 -11.95
N GLU A 317 1.45 1.01 -11.76
CA GLU A 317 0.78 0.97 -10.47
C GLU A 317 1.26 -0.18 -9.55
N LYS A 318 1.89 -1.19 -10.15
CA LYS A 318 2.39 -2.37 -9.45
C LYS A 318 3.90 -2.40 -9.32
N ARG A 319 4.62 -1.48 -9.99
CA ARG A 319 6.09 -1.34 -9.89
C ARG A 319 6.50 -0.72 -8.57
N PHE A 320 7.77 -0.91 -8.22
CA PHE A 320 8.38 -0.31 -7.05
C PHE A 320 9.11 1.00 -7.40
N TYR A 321 9.24 1.87 -6.43
CA TYR A 321 10.02 3.10 -6.54
C TYR A 321 10.85 3.34 -5.28
N GLY A 322 11.98 4.04 -5.43
CA GLY A 322 12.91 4.36 -4.37
C GLY A 322 12.77 5.81 -3.85
N GLY A 323 13.47 6.09 -2.73
CA GLY A 323 13.51 7.41 -2.12
C GLY A 323 12.31 7.74 -1.22
N GLY A 324 12.30 8.97 -0.72
CA GLY A 324 11.25 9.51 0.14
C GLY A 324 11.42 9.26 1.64
N ALA A 325 10.56 9.88 2.43
CA ALA A 325 10.63 9.90 3.90
C ALA A 325 10.47 8.53 4.56
N SER A 326 9.87 7.55 3.88
CA SER A 326 9.73 6.16 4.32
C SER A 326 10.64 5.19 3.56
N GLY A 327 11.45 5.69 2.63
CA GLY A 327 12.44 4.96 1.85
C GLY A 327 13.86 5.32 2.27
N VAL A 328 14.72 5.65 1.31
CA VAL A 328 16.08 6.16 1.51
C VAL A 328 16.02 7.69 1.55
N ARG A 329 16.12 8.28 2.75
CA ARG A 329 15.81 9.69 3.05
C ARG A 329 16.75 10.73 2.43
N GLY A 330 17.81 10.30 1.77
CA GLY A 330 18.70 11.20 0.99
C GLY A 330 18.12 11.57 -0.38
N TRP A 331 17.08 10.92 -0.83
CA TRP A 331 16.44 11.13 -2.13
C TRP A 331 14.97 11.48 -1.96
N ALA A 332 14.45 12.36 -2.82
CA ALA A 332 13.04 12.61 -2.94
C ALA A 332 12.30 11.33 -3.43
N VAL A 333 10.99 11.30 -3.29
CA VAL A 333 10.18 10.19 -3.79
C VAL A 333 10.38 10.06 -5.30
N ARG A 334 10.64 8.83 -5.78
CA ARG A 334 10.88 8.52 -7.19
C ARG A 334 12.07 9.27 -7.82
N THR A 335 13.13 9.47 -7.06
CA THR A 335 14.38 10.04 -7.60
C THR A 335 15.59 9.11 -7.37
N LEU A 336 15.36 7.89 -6.88
CA LEU A 336 16.37 6.88 -6.65
C LEU A 336 16.12 5.65 -7.52
N GLY A 337 17.12 5.27 -8.32
CA GLY A 337 17.11 4.08 -9.17
C GLY A 337 16.38 4.29 -10.49
N PRO A 338 16.19 3.23 -11.28
CA PRO A 338 16.64 1.86 -11.03
C PRO A 338 18.15 1.67 -11.17
N GLY A 339 18.72 0.82 -10.30
CA GLY A 339 20.15 0.50 -10.29
C GLY A 339 21.04 1.74 -10.23
N LYS A 340 21.92 1.90 -11.23
CA LYS A 340 22.79 3.08 -11.41
C LYS A 340 22.23 4.10 -12.41
N PHE A 341 20.99 3.93 -12.85
CA PHE A 341 20.34 4.88 -13.76
C PHE A 341 20.30 6.28 -13.13
N PRO A 342 20.73 7.34 -13.86
CA PRO A 342 20.74 8.68 -13.32
C PRO A 342 19.33 9.20 -13.04
N SER A 343 19.18 10.00 -12.00
CA SER A 343 17.92 10.67 -11.71
C SER A 343 17.56 11.61 -12.87
N THR A 344 16.37 11.45 -13.39
CA THR A 344 15.78 12.29 -14.45
C THR A 344 14.51 12.95 -13.91
N ASN A 345 13.98 13.94 -14.63
CA ASN A 345 12.67 14.51 -14.31
C ASN A 345 11.49 13.61 -14.72
N ASP A 346 11.80 12.45 -15.31
CA ASP A 346 10.79 11.46 -15.68
C ASP A 346 10.52 10.49 -14.54
N TYR A 347 9.43 10.72 -13.81
CA TYR A 347 8.99 9.87 -12.70
C TYR A 347 8.68 8.41 -13.09
N LEU A 348 8.35 8.16 -14.36
CA LEU A 348 8.03 6.83 -14.87
C LEU A 348 9.28 5.98 -15.04
N ALA A 349 10.37 6.61 -15.50
CA ALA A 349 11.67 5.95 -15.64
C ALA A 349 12.29 5.57 -14.28
N GLN A 350 11.90 6.24 -13.20
CA GLN A 350 12.42 6.04 -11.83
C GLN A 350 11.68 4.92 -11.06
N THR A 351 11.33 3.83 -11.75
CA THR A 351 10.64 2.67 -11.16
C THR A 351 11.37 1.37 -11.48
N GLY A 352 11.15 0.34 -10.69
CA GLY A 352 11.76 -0.98 -10.88
C GLY A 352 10.83 -2.14 -10.54
N ASP A 353 11.28 -3.33 -10.87
CA ASP A 353 10.58 -4.59 -10.64
C ASP A 353 11.06 -5.30 -9.39
N ILE A 354 12.23 -4.92 -8.87
CA ILE A 354 12.82 -5.41 -7.63
C ILE A 354 13.04 -4.22 -6.70
N ASN A 355 12.77 -4.39 -5.41
CA ASN A 355 12.99 -3.39 -4.37
C ASN A 355 13.70 -4.03 -3.18
N LEU A 356 14.74 -3.36 -2.69
CA LEU A 356 15.38 -3.66 -1.41
C LEU A 356 15.53 -2.37 -0.62
N LEU A 357 15.10 -2.40 0.65
CA LEU A 357 15.17 -1.26 1.57
C LEU A 357 15.56 -1.75 2.95
N LEU A 358 16.50 -1.07 3.58
CA LEU A 358 16.90 -1.27 4.97
C LEU A 358 17.02 0.10 5.64
N ASN A 359 16.36 0.29 6.76
CA ASN A 359 16.48 1.48 7.58
C ASN A 359 16.85 1.06 9.01
N LEU A 360 17.83 1.75 9.56
CA LEU A 360 18.23 1.63 10.96
C LEU A 360 18.14 3.00 11.60
N GLU A 361 17.42 3.11 12.71
CA GLU A 361 17.22 4.39 13.38
C GLU A 361 17.37 4.24 14.89
N TYR A 362 18.24 5.05 15.47
CA TYR A 362 18.41 5.16 16.91
C TYR A 362 17.69 6.39 17.42
N ARG A 363 16.74 6.22 18.33
CA ARG A 363 15.88 7.27 18.88
C ARG A 363 16.14 7.50 20.33
N ILE A 364 16.26 8.77 20.73
CA ILE A 364 16.49 9.23 22.09
C ILE A 364 15.42 10.25 22.47
N LYS A 365 14.65 9.96 23.51
CA LYS A 365 13.76 10.95 24.12
C LYS A 365 14.59 11.99 24.85
N LEU A 366 14.41 13.25 24.51
CA LEU A 366 15.10 14.35 25.13
C LEU A 366 14.29 14.86 26.34
N PHE A 367 13.48 15.84 26.15
CA PHE A 367 12.61 16.43 27.16
C PHE A 367 11.22 16.67 26.56
N TRP A 368 10.22 16.78 27.42
CA TRP A 368 8.83 16.99 27.03
C TRP A 368 8.36 15.90 26.05
N LYS A 369 7.98 16.26 24.81
CA LYS A 369 7.53 15.36 23.73
C LYS A 369 8.55 15.25 22.60
N LEU A 370 9.75 15.81 22.80
CA LEU A 370 10.80 15.88 21.79
C LEU A 370 11.63 14.59 21.81
N GLU A 371 11.83 14.03 20.63
CA GLU A 371 12.68 12.86 20.38
C GLU A 371 13.69 13.20 19.28
N LEU A 372 14.97 12.94 19.54
CA LEU A 372 16.03 12.97 18.53
C LEU A 372 16.18 11.59 17.93
N ALA A 373 16.35 11.52 16.61
CA ALA A 373 16.68 10.30 15.91
C ALA A 373 17.92 10.50 15.05
N THR A 374 18.80 9.52 15.03
CA THR A 374 19.85 9.38 14.03
C THR A 374 19.58 8.14 13.21
N PHE A 375 19.86 8.18 11.92
CA PHE A 375 19.48 7.10 11.04
C PHE A 375 20.51 6.81 9.95
N VAL A 376 20.47 5.59 9.46
CA VAL A 376 21.15 5.12 8.25
C VAL A 376 20.14 4.35 7.42
N ASP A 377 19.99 4.73 6.16
CA ASP A 377 19.13 4.11 5.19
C ASP A 377 19.95 3.53 4.05
N ALA A 378 19.59 2.34 3.60
CA ALA A 378 20.22 1.65 2.49
C ALA A 378 19.13 1.04 1.59
N GLY A 379 19.26 1.16 0.28
CA GLY A 379 18.31 0.53 -0.63
C GLY A 379 18.44 1.00 -2.06
N ASN A 380 17.71 0.35 -2.92
CA ASN A 380 17.52 0.73 -4.31
C ASN A 380 16.35 -0.06 -4.93
N VAL A 381 15.97 0.29 -6.13
CA VAL A 381 15.09 -0.50 -6.99
C VAL A 381 15.85 -0.91 -8.25
N TRP A 382 15.44 -1.99 -8.90
CA TRP A 382 16.07 -2.50 -10.13
C TRP A 382 15.01 -3.01 -11.09
N THR A 383 15.34 -3.01 -12.38
CA THR A 383 14.58 -3.72 -13.39
C THR A 383 15.02 -5.18 -13.48
N LEU A 384 14.10 -6.08 -13.81
CA LEU A 384 14.39 -7.51 -14.00
C LEU A 384 15.03 -7.78 -15.35
N TYR A 385 14.57 -7.07 -16.38
CA TYR A 385 14.99 -7.27 -17.75
C TYR A 385 15.82 -6.06 -18.24
N LYS A 386 16.77 -6.35 -19.12
CA LYS A 386 17.55 -5.32 -19.79
C LYS A 386 16.62 -4.52 -20.70
N ASP A 387 16.62 -3.22 -20.51
CA ASP A 387 15.89 -2.33 -21.39
C ASP A 387 16.50 -2.34 -22.80
N LYS A 388 15.68 -2.62 -23.81
CA LYS A 388 16.11 -2.64 -25.21
C LYS A 388 16.37 -1.23 -25.77
N ASN A 389 15.77 -0.21 -25.16
CA ASN A 389 15.70 1.15 -25.69
C ASN A 389 16.61 2.16 -24.95
N GLU A 390 17.52 1.69 -24.08
CA GLU A 390 18.48 2.53 -23.36
C GLU A 390 17.91 3.51 -22.33
N ASP A 391 16.58 3.64 -22.20
CA ASP A 391 15.92 4.60 -21.30
C ASP A 391 16.14 4.32 -19.81
N GLN A 392 16.49 3.09 -19.43
CA GLN A 392 16.83 2.67 -18.07
C GLN A 392 18.17 1.92 -18.04
N GLN A 393 19.12 2.29 -18.92
CA GLN A 393 20.40 1.61 -19.01
C GLN A 393 21.16 1.63 -17.68
N GLY A 394 21.60 0.45 -17.23
CA GLY A 394 22.25 0.28 -15.92
C GLY A 394 21.27 0.13 -14.76
N GLY A 395 19.97 0.01 -15.04
CA GLY A 395 18.93 -0.26 -14.06
C GLY A 395 18.74 -1.75 -13.70
N GLU A 396 19.40 -2.66 -14.43
CA GLU A 396 19.21 -4.09 -14.33
C GLU A 396 19.75 -4.68 -13.01
N PHE A 397 19.06 -5.70 -12.50
CA PHE A 397 19.48 -6.45 -11.34
C PHE A 397 20.45 -7.57 -11.71
N PHE A 398 21.67 -7.51 -11.17
CA PHE A 398 22.65 -8.60 -11.24
C PHE A 398 23.05 -9.01 -9.84
N ILE A 399 22.89 -10.29 -9.51
CA ILE A 399 23.16 -10.85 -8.19
C ILE A 399 24.61 -10.64 -7.69
N ASN A 400 25.56 -10.53 -8.61
CA ASN A 400 26.97 -10.29 -8.35
C ASN A 400 27.36 -8.80 -8.28
N GLU A 401 26.45 -7.88 -8.63
CA GLU A 401 26.74 -6.44 -8.71
C GLU A 401 25.78 -5.55 -7.93
N PHE A 402 24.56 -6.05 -7.56
CA PHE A 402 23.52 -5.25 -6.91
C PHE A 402 24.00 -4.49 -5.68
N TYR A 403 24.92 -5.11 -4.89
CA TYR A 403 25.45 -4.50 -3.67
C TYR A 403 26.27 -3.23 -3.92
N LYS A 404 26.87 -3.08 -5.13
CA LYS A 404 27.57 -1.87 -5.55
C LYS A 404 26.61 -0.74 -5.89
N GLN A 405 25.38 -1.09 -6.23
CA GLN A 405 24.33 -0.16 -6.64
C GLN A 405 23.40 0.22 -5.48
N ILE A 406 23.68 -0.22 -4.25
CA ILE A 406 22.90 0.16 -3.08
C ILE A 406 23.19 1.62 -2.73
N ALA A 407 22.17 2.47 -2.76
CA ALA A 407 22.23 3.82 -2.26
C ALA A 407 22.33 3.82 -0.73
N LEU A 408 23.20 4.71 -0.19
CA LEU A 408 23.33 4.89 1.26
C LEU A 408 23.07 6.35 1.62
N ALA A 409 22.18 6.55 2.58
CA ALA A 409 21.94 7.84 3.20
C ALA A 409 22.06 7.73 4.71
N GLY A 410 22.40 8.83 5.35
CA GLY A 410 22.38 8.93 6.80
C GLY A 410 22.06 10.34 7.25
N GLY A 411 21.62 10.47 8.49
CA GLY A 411 21.19 11.78 8.94
C GLY A 411 20.66 11.79 10.36
N ALA A 412 20.07 12.93 10.69
CA ALA A 412 19.42 13.14 11.98
C ALA A 412 18.02 13.74 11.78
N GLY A 413 17.14 13.48 12.72
CA GLY A 413 15.79 14.01 12.68
C GLY A 413 15.25 14.32 14.07
N LEU A 414 14.33 15.27 14.11
CA LEU A 414 13.58 15.66 15.29
C LEU A 414 12.11 15.19 15.13
N ARG A 415 11.56 14.67 16.22
CA ARG A 415 10.17 14.24 16.30
C ARG A 415 9.51 14.87 17.51
N ILE A 416 8.32 15.40 17.31
CA ILE A 416 7.49 15.98 18.36
C ILE A 416 6.15 15.25 18.36
N ASP A 417 5.92 14.40 19.39
CA ASP A 417 4.70 13.60 19.52
C ASP A 417 3.67 14.28 20.40
N PHE A 418 2.63 14.84 19.78
CA PHE A 418 1.50 15.47 20.48
C PHE A 418 0.38 14.49 20.85
N SER A 419 0.57 13.19 20.64
CA SER A 419 -0.42 12.13 20.83
C SER A 419 -1.55 12.09 19.78
N TYR A 420 -1.94 13.22 19.21
CA TYR A 420 -2.93 13.34 18.13
C TYR A 420 -2.27 13.46 16.76
N PHE A 421 -1.08 14.03 16.69
CA PHE A 421 -0.26 14.16 15.50
C PHE A 421 1.21 14.15 15.86
N LEU A 422 2.04 13.72 14.92
CA LEU A 422 3.48 13.68 15.01
C LEU A 422 4.08 14.65 13.98
N ILE A 423 4.89 15.59 14.45
CA ILE A 423 5.72 16.42 13.56
C ILE A 423 7.09 15.77 13.47
N ARG A 424 7.57 15.60 12.24
CA ARG A 424 8.85 14.97 11.95
C ARG A 424 9.65 15.84 10.98
N PHE A 425 10.87 16.16 11.38
CA PHE A 425 11.86 16.83 10.54
C PHE A 425 13.07 15.91 10.41
N ASP A 426 13.40 15.49 9.21
CA ASP A 426 14.58 14.66 8.94
C ASP A 426 15.49 15.40 7.96
N LEU A 427 16.79 15.46 8.28
CA LEU A 427 17.86 15.89 7.40
C LEU A 427 18.64 14.65 6.96
N GLY A 428 18.52 14.29 5.69
CA GLY A 428 19.21 13.15 5.09
C GLY A 428 20.31 13.61 4.15
N LEU A 429 21.49 13.01 4.30
CA LEU A 429 22.66 13.24 3.43
C LEU A 429 22.94 11.98 2.63
N LYS A 430 23.26 12.13 1.35
CA LYS A 430 23.65 11.05 0.46
C LYS A 430 25.11 10.68 0.73
N PHE A 431 25.38 9.44 1.13
CA PHE A 431 26.75 8.95 1.32
C PHE A 431 27.26 8.16 0.13
N HIS A 432 26.42 7.31 -0.44
CA HIS A 432 26.72 6.58 -1.66
C HIS A 432 25.56 6.73 -2.65
N ASP A 433 25.87 7.32 -3.80
CA ASP A 433 24.92 7.58 -4.88
C ASP A 433 25.25 6.68 -6.09
N PRO A 434 24.43 5.64 -6.34
CA PRO A 434 24.70 4.70 -7.43
C PRO A 434 24.65 5.30 -8.82
N SER A 435 23.92 6.41 -9.02
CA SER A 435 23.83 7.09 -10.31
C SER A 435 25.16 7.75 -10.75
N ARG A 436 26.14 7.83 -9.85
CA ARG A 436 27.46 8.42 -10.09
C ARG A 436 28.58 7.40 -10.21
N ILE A 437 28.27 6.09 -10.24
CA ILE A 437 29.28 5.03 -10.32
C ILE A 437 30.14 5.19 -11.57
N ASP A 438 29.54 5.42 -12.73
CA ASP A 438 30.24 5.53 -13.99
C ASP A 438 31.13 6.82 -14.08
N LYS A 439 30.84 7.80 -13.20
CA LYS A 439 31.64 9.03 -13.05
C LYS A 439 32.76 8.88 -12.01
N GLY A 440 32.85 7.74 -11.31
CA GLY A 440 33.83 7.52 -10.23
C GLY A 440 33.64 8.40 -8.99
N THR A 441 32.49 9.08 -8.85
CA THR A 441 32.17 10.03 -7.77
C THR A 441 31.01 9.58 -6.90
N GLN A 442 30.75 8.28 -6.86
CA GLN A 442 29.62 7.69 -6.12
C GLN A 442 29.69 7.90 -4.60
N TRP A 443 30.90 8.03 -4.03
CA TRP A 443 31.07 8.31 -2.61
C TRP A 443 31.16 9.80 -2.34
N ARG A 444 30.18 10.35 -1.65
CA ARG A 444 30.16 11.76 -1.26
C ARG A 444 30.84 11.90 0.11
N THR A 445 32.10 12.35 0.12
CA THR A 445 32.80 12.74 1.33
C THR A 445 32.49 14.19 1.69
N ALA A 446 32.62 14.56 2.96
CA ALA A 446 32.33 15.93 3.44
C ALA A 446 33.11 17.04 2.70
N HIS A 447 34.23 16.72 2.02
CA HIS A 447 35.02 17.63 1.20
C HIS A 447 34.48 17.78 -0.23
N GLY A 448 33.59 16.94 -0.70
CA GLY A 448 32.99 16.95 -2.05
C GLY A 448 31.54 17.37 -2.10
N MET A 449 30.95 17.85 -0.98
CA MET A 449 29.60 18.39 -0.97
C MET A 449 29.59 19.81 -1.53
N ASN A 450 29.39 19.93 -2.83
CA ASN A 450 28.92 21.19 -3.41
C ASN A 450 27.42 21.28 -3.19
N TRP A 451 26.99 22.20 -2.39
CA TRP A 451 25.57 22.47 -2.09
C TRP A 451 24.76 22.98 -3.30
N ASN A 452 25.45 23.26 -4.42
CA ASN A 452 24.86 23.78 -5.67
C ASN A 452 24.59 22.71 -6.73
N ASP A 453 24.85 21.43 -6.44
CA ASP A 453 24.71 20.32 -7.39
C ASP A 453 23.46 19.46 -7.17
N ASP A 454 22.50 19.92 -6.35
CA ASP A 454 21.24 19.23 -6.10
C ASP A 454 20.04 20.00 -6.68
#